data_0f9d8906323ff6592982ec1b231d442e
#
_entry.id   0f9d8906323ff6592982ec1b231d442e
#
_cell.length_a   1.000
_cell.length_b   1.000
_cell.length_c   1.000
_cell.angle_alpha   90.00
_cell.angle_beta   90.00
_cell.angle_gamma   90.00
#
_symmetry.space_group_name_H-M   'P 1'
#
loop_
_entity.id
_entity.type
_entity.pdbx_description
1 polymer ?
#
loop_
_entity_poly.entity_id
_entity_poly.type
_entity_poly.pdbx_seq_one_letter_code
_entity_poly.pdbx_strand_id
1 'polypeptide(L)'
;MFIALPACSLVLVLFLNFYAIVLSFIGALLTLIYPFMKRYTHLPQLFLGMAFGWSIPMAYGVTIGQLPLECWILFIANLAWTVAYDTQYAMVDRDDDLRIGVKSTAILFAQYDNKIITLLQLITLGLLCWLGNLNYFHVSYFLMLGVVTLFFIYQCRLIKHRKREDCFSAFLNNNYFGMMVFVAHAVRFIYSITSLYFPRYFCASS
;
A
#
# COMPACT_ATOMS: atom_id res chain seq x y z
N MET A 1 -3.31 -26.09 -10.05
CA MET A 1 -3.76 -24.82 -9.45
C MET A 1 -2.87 -23.63 -9.84
N PHE A 2 -1.54 -23.70 -9.78
CA PHE A 2 -0.62 -22.61 -10.12
C PHE A 2 -0.68 -22.09 -11.56
N ILE A 3 -1.11 -22.88 -12.53
CA ILE A 3 -1.23 -22.46 -13.94
C ILE A 3 -2.64 -21.95 -14.26
N ALA A 4 -3.66 -22.49 -13.60
CA ALA A 4 -5.06 -22.17 -13.90
C ALA A 4 -5.40 -20.69 -13.55
N LEU A 5 -4.96 -20.19 -12.39
CA LEU A 5 -5.21 -18.81 -11.97
C LEU A 5 -4.59 -17.78 -12.92
N PRO A 6 -3.28 -17.87 -13.28
CA PRO A 6 -2.69 -16.96 -14.26
C PRO A 6 -3.34 -17.06 -15.64
N ALA A 7 -3.75 -18.25 -16.07
CA ALA A 7 -4.44 -18.41 -17.35
C ALA A 7 -5.83 -17.75 -17.35
N CYS A 8 -6.61 -17.92 -16.28
CA CYS A 8 -7.89 -17.20 -16.11
C CYS A 8 -7.68 -15.68 -16.06
N SER A 9 -6.67 -15.22 -15.33
CA SER A 9 -6.36 -13.79 -15.26
C SER A 9 -5.97 -13.24 -16.63
N LEU A 10 -5.18 -13.97 -17.41
CA LEU A 10 -4.81 -13.56 -18.76
C LEU A 10 -6.03 -13.43 -19.66
N VAL A 11 -6.95 -14.42 -19.61
CA VAL A 11 -8.20 -14.37 -20.38
C VAL A 11 -9.01 -13.14 -20.01
N LEU A 12 -9.19 -12.86 -18.70
CA LEU A 12 -9.92 -11.67 -18.24
C LEU A 12 -9.27 -10.37 -18.70
N VAL A 13 -7.94 -10.27 -18.67
CA VAL A 13 -7.19 -9.08 -19.13
C VAL A 13 -7.42 -8.79 -20.62
N LEU A 14 -7.60 -9.82 -21.47
CA LEU A 14 -7.84 -9.64 -22.91
C LEU A 14 -9.20 -8.97 -23.22
N PHE A 15 -10.15 -8.97 -22.28
CA PHE A 15 -11.41 -8.22 -22.39
C PHE A 15 -11.30 -6.75 -21.95
N LEU A 16 -10.15 -6.34 -21.44
CA LEU A 16 -9.91 -4.97 -21.01
C LEU A 16 -9.36 -4.11 -22.15
N ASN A 17 -9.21 -2.81 -21.91
CA ASN A 17 -8.63 -1.90 -22.87
C ASN A 17 -7.12 -2.18 -23.10
N PHE A 18 -6.59 -1.67 -24.22
CA PHE A 18 -5.17 -1.86 -24.59
C PHE A 18 -4.20 -1.40 -23.48
N TYR A 19 -4.53 -0.30 -22.79
CA TYR A 19 -3.73 0.22 -21.67
C TYR A 19 -3.57 -0.80 -20.54
N ALA A 20 -4.68 -1.42 -20.13
CA ALA A 20 -4.69 -2.45 -19.10
C ALA A 20 -3.89 -3.68 -19.50
N ILE A 21 -3.97 -4.08 -20.78
CA ILE A 21 -3.20 -5.22 -21.31
C ILE A 21 -1.70 -4.94 -21.16
N VAL A 22 -1.22 -3.78 -21.59
CA VAL A 22 0.21 -3.40 -21.46
C VAL A 22 0.64 -3.38 -19.99
N LEU A 23 -0.16 -2.77 -19.11
CA LEU A 23 0.15 -2.70 -17.68
C LEU A 23 0.14 -4.08 -17.01
N SER A 24 -0.70 -5.01 -17.47
CA SER A 24 -0.75 -6.37 -16.92
C SER A 24 0.54 -7.15 -17.19
N PHE A 25 1.20 -6.95 -18.33
CA PHE A 25 2.50 -7.56 -18.61
C PHE A 25 3.57 -7.09 -17.63
N ILE A 26 3.57 -5.78 -17.30
CA ILE A 26 4.51 -5.23 -16.30
C ILE A 26 4.21 -5.81 -14.92
N GLY A 27 2.94 -5.88 -14.52
CA GLY A 27 2.54 -6.49 -13.25
C GLY A 27 2.92 -7.97 -13.14
N ALA A 28 2.72 -8.73 -14.23
CA ALA A 28 3.13 -10.13 -14.29
C ALA A 28 4.66 -10.27 -14.15
N LEU A 29 5.44 -9.41 -14.83
CA LEU A 29 6.89 -9.41 -14.75
C LEU A 29 7.36 -9.11 -13.32
N LEU A 30 6.79 -8.11 -12.65
CA LEU A 30 7.10 -7.77 -11.26
C LEU A 30 6.80 -8.96 -10.32
N THR A 31 5.67 -9.62 -10.52
CA THR A 31 5.26 -10.79 -9.73
C THR A 31 6.19 -11.98 -9.93
N LEU A 32 6.67 -12.19 -11.16
CA LEU A 32 7.62 -13.27 -11.48
C LEU A 32 9.03 -13.00 -10.91
N ILE A 33 9.48 -11.75 -10.91
CA ILE A 33 10.80 -11.36 -10.43
C ILE A 33 10.87 -11.40 -8.89
N TYR A 34 9.80 -11.00 -8.21
CA TYR A 34 9.78 -10.84 -6.75
C TYR A 34 10.36 -12.04 -5.96
N PRO A 35 9.99 -13.31 -6.21
CA PRO A 35 10.50 -14.44 -5.40
C PRO A 35 12.02 -14.61 -5.47
N PHE A 36 12.62 -14.19 -6.57
CA PHE A 36 14.07 -14.30 -6.77
C PHE A 36 14.85 -13.19 -6.05
N MET A 37 14.19 -12.06 -5.78
CA MET A 37 14.85 -10.88 -5.21
C MET A 37 15.47 -11.13 -3.83
N LYS A 38 14.91 -12.02 -3.02
CA LYS A 38 15.50 -12.40 -1.72
C LYS A 38 16.93 -12.97 -1.83
N ARG A 39 17.33 -13.48 -2.99
CA ARG A 39 18.69 -14.00 -3.24
C ARG A 39 19.66 -12.91 -3.71
N TYR A 40 19.16 -11.91 -4.43
CA TYR A 40 20.00 -10.93 -5.13
C TYR A 40 20.10 -9.60 -4.37
N THR A 41 19.05 -9.14 -3.71
CA THR A 41 19.00 -7.82 -3.08
C THR A 41 18.54 -7.87 -1.63
N HIS A 42 18.96 -6.88 -0.84
CA HIS A 42 18.45 -6.64 0.51
C HIS A 42 17.11 -5.90 0.54
N LEU A 43 16.54 -5.55 -0.63
CA LEU A 43 15.29 -4.82 -0.77
C LEU A 43 14.18 -5.65 -1.46
N PRO A 44 13.97 -6.94 -1.11
CA PRO A 44 12.89 -7.73 -1.71
C PRO A 44 11.52 -7.14 -1.41
N GLN A 45 11.36 -6.46 -0.27
CA GLN A 45 10.15 -5.76 0.14
C GLN A 45 9.73 -4.63 -0.82
N LEU A 46 10.71 -3.99 -1.47
CA LEU A 46 10.44 -2.99 -2.49
C LEU A 46 9.78 -3.63 -3.73
N PHE A 47 10.29 -4.77 -4.18
CA PHE A 47 9.71 -5.51 -5.30
C PHE A 47 8.33 -6.06 -4.98
N LEU A 48 8.11 -6.52 -3.75
CA LEU A 48 6.80 -6.91 -3.26
C LEU A 48 5.82 -5.74 -3.33
N GLY A 49 6.22 -4.58 -2.79
CA GLY A 49 5.41 -3.37 -2.81
C GLY A 49 5.08 -2.88 -4.22
N MET A 50 6.04 -2.99 -5.15
CA MET A 50 5.78 -2.68 -6.57
C MET A 50 4.78 -3.67 -7.18
N ALA A 51 4.93 -4.96 -6.94
CA ALA A 51 4.03 -5.99 -7.48
C ALA A 51 2.60 -5.83 -6.95
N PHE A 52 2.41 -5.64 -5.64
CA PHE A 52 1.09 -5.40 -5.04
C PHE A 52 0.50 -4.07 -5.44
N GLY A 53 1.29 -3.00 -5.38
CA GLY A 53 0.86 -1.66 -5.73
C GLY A 53 0.53 -1.48 -7.21
N TRP A 54 1.01 -2.38 -8.08
CA TRP A 54 0.77 -2.29 -9.52
C TRP A 54 -0.71 -2.38 -9.91
N SER A 55 -1.54 -2.91 -9.02
CA SER A 55 -3.01 -2.87 -9.17
C SER A 55 -3.56 -1.45 -9.29
N ILE A 56 -2.89 -0.44 -8.71
CA ILE A 56 -3.30 0.97 -8.76
C ILE A 56 -3.18 1.53 -10.18
N PRO A 57 -2.00 1.52 -10.85
CA PRO A 57 -1.91 1.89 -12.26
C PRO A 57 -2.85 1.10 -13.17
N MET A 58 -3.02 -0.19 -12.92
CA MET A 58 -3.96 -1.01 -13.69
C MET A 58 -5.40 -0.51 -13.54
N ALA A 59 -5.85 -0.22 -12.32
CA ALA A 59 -7.20 0.30 -12.08
C ALA A 59 -7.43 1.65 -12.80
N TYR A 60 -6.48 2.58 -12.73
CA TYR A 60 -6.54 3.85 -13.46
C TYR A 60 -6.54 3.64 -14.98
N GLY A 61 -5.66 2.76 -15.47
CA GLY A 61 -5.58 2.43 -16.90
C GLY A 61 -6.88 1.82 -17.45
N VAL A 62 -7.55 0.97 -16.67
CA VAL A 62 -8.85 0.37 -17.05
C VAL A 62 -9.97 1.41 -17.04
N THR A 63 -10.05 2.24 -16.01
CA THR A 63 -11.21 3.12 -15.78
C THR A 63 -11.18 4.39 -16.61
N ILE A 64 -10.02 5.05 -16.72
CA ILE A 64 -9.89 6.34 -17.40
C ILE A 64 -8.90 6.35 -18.57
N GLY A 65 -8.17 5.25 -18.81
CA GLY A 65 -7.20 5.13 -19.90
C GLY A 65 -5.97 6.03 -19.76
N GLN A 66 -5.68 6.54 -18.56
CA GLN A 66 -4.58 7.46 -18.28
C GLN A 66 -3.98 7.15 -16.91
N LEU A 67 -2.74 7.60 -16.68
CA LEU A 67 -2.04 7.49 -15.40
C LEU A 67 -1.72 8.88 -14.86
N PRO A 68 -2.71 9.59 -14.28
CA PRO A 68 -2.52 10.94 -13.76
C PRO A 68 -1.62 10.96 -12.51
N LEU A 69 -1.28 12.15 -12.03
CA LEU A 69 -0.43 12.34 -10.86
C LEU A 69 -0.96 11.62 -9.61
N GLU A 70 -2.28 11.62 -9.41
CA GLU A 70 -2.96 10.97 -8.30
C GLU A 70 -2.69 9.46 -8.24
N CYS A 71 -2.63 8.82 -9.41
CA CYS A 71 -2.28 7.41 -9.54
C CYS A 71 -0.89 7.14 -8.96
N TRP A 72 0.09 7.97 -9.32
CA TRP A 72 1.48 7.81 -8.87
C TRP A 72 1.66 8.18 -7.40
N ILE A 73 0.96 9.20 -6.89
CA ILE A 73 0.95 9.54 -5.46
C ILE A 73 0.42 8.35 -4.66
N LEU A 74 -0.70 7.76 -5.08
CA LEU A 74 -1.29 6.61 -4.39
C LEU A 74 -0.40 5.37 -4.49
N PHE A 75 0.21 5.13 -5.67
CA PHE A 75 1.16 4.03 -5.87
C PHE A 75 2.37 4.14 -4.94
N ILE A 76 2.98 5.32 -4.84
CA ILE A 76 4.16 5.54 -3.98
C ILE A 76 3.76 5.47 -2.50
N ALA A 77 2.58 5.96 -2.12
CA ALA A 77 2.06 5.82 -0.77
C ALA A 77 1.89 4.33 -0.39
N ASN A 78 1.29 3.55 -1.28
CA ASN A 78 1.13 2.11 -1.10
C ASN A 78 2.49 1.38 -1.05
N LEU A 79 3.44 1.78 -1.89
CA LEU A 79 4.79 1.21 -1.90
C LEU A 79 5.51 1.46 -0.57
N ALA A 80 5.49 2.70 -0.07
CA ALA A 80 6.10 3.06 1.20
C ALA A 80 5.46 2.28 2.37
N TRP A 81 4.14 2.19 2.39
CA TRP A 81 3.41 1.40 3.39
C TRP A 81 3.75 -0.08 3.32
N THR A 82 3.79 -0.67 2.11
CA THR A 82 4.14 -2.09 1.92
C THR A 82 5.53 -2.39 2.43
N VAL A 83 6.52 -1.57 2.09
CA VAL A 83 7.89 -1.74 2.59
C VAL A 83 7.93 -1.61 4.12
N ALA A 84 7.15 -0.70 4.70
CA ALA A 84 7.10 -0.53 6.16
C ALA A 84 6.55 -1.78 6.86
N TYR A 85 5.36 -2.28 6.45
CA TYR A 85 4.76 -3.43 7.14
C TYR A 85 5.49 -4.74 6.85
N ASP A 86 6.01 -4.92 5.64
CA ASP A 86 6.77 -6.14 5.31
C ASP A 86 8.15 -6.14 5.97
N THR A 87 8.72 -4.95 6.28
CA THR A 87 9.90 -4.85 7.15
C THR A 87 9.58 -5.29 8.58
N GLN A 88 8.38 -4.95 9.12
CA GLN A 88 7.94 -5.46 10.43
C GLN A 88 7.86 -6.98 10.43
N TYR A 89 7.35 -7.59 9.34
CA TYR A 89 7.37 -9.04 9.18
C TYR A 89 8.80 -9.59 9.06
N ALA A 90 9.66 -8.96 8.27
CA ALA A 90 11.07 -9.37 8.15
C ALA A 90 11.85 -9.27 9.48
N MET A 91 11.40 -8.43 10.43
CA MET A 91 11.96 -8.40 11.80
C MET A 91 11.59 -9.66 12.58
N VAL A 92 10.45 -10.30 12.28
CA VAL A 92 10.05 -11.59 12.88
C VAL A 92 11.00 -12.69 12.45
N ASP A 93 11.39 -12.70 11.17
CA ASP A 93 12.18 -13.77 10.55
C ASP A 93 13.69 -13.48 10.57
N ARG A 94 14.13 -12.34 11.13
CA ARG A 94 15.52 -11.85 11.05
C ARG A 94 16.57 -12.90 11.43
N ASP A 95 16.38 -13.59 12.55
CA ASP A 95 17.36 -14.56 13.05
C ASP A 95 17.41 -15.81 12.16
N ASP A 96 16.29 -16.20 11.60
CA ASP A 96 16.16 -17.32 10.69
C ASP A 96 16.76 -16.96 9.31
N ASP A 97 16.47 -15.77 8.79
CA ASP A 97 17.03 -15.23 7.54
C ASP A 97 18.57 -15.14 7.59
N LEU A 98 19.13 -14.71 8.72
CA LEU A 98 20.58 -14.65 8.93
C LEU A 98 21.23 -16.05 8.89
N ARG A 99 20.57 -17.06 9.46
CA ARG A 99 21.08 -18.45 9.48
C ARG A 99 21.13 -19.08 8.10
N ILE A 100 20.13 -18.79 7.25
CA ILE A 100 20.02 -19.38 5.91
C ILE A 100 20.61 -18.49 4.82
N GLY A 101 21.14 -17.30 5.17
CA GLY A 101 21.79 -16.39 4.23
C GLY A 101 20.82 -15.65 3.30
N VAL A 102 19.54 -15.52 3.69
CA VAL A 102 18.53 -14.76 2.95
C VAL A 102 18.64 -13.28 3.27
N LYS A 103 18.41 -12.43 2.26
CA LYS A 103 18.49 -10.98 2.38
C LYS A 103 17.12 -10.38 2.66
N SER A 104 17.04 -9.40 3.58
CA SER A 104 15.81 -8.67 3.90
C SER A 104 16.09 -7.23 4.32
N THR A 105 15.06 -6.37 4.29
CA THR A 105 15.14 -4.98 4.79
C THR A 105 15.43 -4.94 6.29
N ALA A 106 14.94 -5.90 7.07
CA ALA A 106 15.23 -5.96 8.50
C ALA A 106 16.73 -6.19 8.78
N ILE A 107 17.40 -6.96 7.93
CA ILE A 107 18.86 -7.15 8.00
C ILE A 107 19.59 -5.89 7.54
N LEU A 108 19.14 -5.29 6.41
CA LEU A 108 19.76 -4.09 5.84
C LEU A 108 19.68 -2.89 6.78
N PHE A 109 18.52 -2.67 7.38
CA PHE A 109 18.28 -1.52 8.26
C PHE A 109 18.85 -1.71 9.66
N ALA A 110 19.06 -2.95 10.06
CA ALA A 110 19.69 -3.35 11.33
C ALA A 110 19.11 -2.54 12.52
N GLN A 111 19.96 -1.72 13.15
CA GLN A 111 19.58 -0.89 14.30
C GLN A 111 18.68 0.30 13.97
N TYR A 112 18.55 0.67 12.68
CA TYR A 112 17.75 1.80 12.20
C TYR A 112 16.36 1.39 11.72
N ASP A 113 16.01 0.09 11.77
CA ASP A 113 14.74 -0.47 11.29
C ASP A 113 13.52 0.31 11.78
N ASN A 114 13.41 0.56 13.10
CA ASN A 114 12.29 1.31 13.68
C ASN A 114 12.19 2.74 13.13
N LYS A 115 13.32 3.43 12.95
CA LYS A 115 13.35 4.79 12.42
C LYS A 115 12.92 4.83 10.95
N ILE A 116 13.39 3.85 10.17
CA ILE A 116 13.06 3.75 8.74
C ILE A 116 11.59 3.38 8.57
N ILE A 117 11.07 2.43 9.34
CA ILE A 117 9.64 2.09 9.35
C ILE A 117 8.80 3.34 9.67
N THR A 118 9.15 4.07 10.73
CA THR A 118 8.46 5.33 11.09
C THR A 118 8.52 6.37 9.97
N LEU A 119 9.67 6.53 9.32
CA LEU A 119 9.82 7.45 8.18
C LEU A 119 8.92 7.04 7.01
N LEU A 120 8.89 5.76 6.66
CA LEU A 120 8.03 5.24 5.59
C LEU A 120 6.53 5.44 5.90
N GLN A 121 6.13 5.24 7.17
CA GLN A 121 4.77 5.52 7.64
C GLN A 121 4.42 7.01 7.54
N LEU A 122 5.35 7.91 7.89
CA LEU A 122 5.16 9.36 7.73
C LEU A 122 5.07 9.77 6.27
N ILE A 123 5.90 9.18 5.39
CA ILE A 123 5.81 9.39 3.93
C ILE A 123 4.44 8.94 3.43
N THR A 124 3.95 7.77 3.84
CA THR A 124 2.62 7.27 3.47
C THR A 124 1.52 8.26 3.87
N LEU A 125 1.51 8.72 5.12
CA LEU A 125 0.54 9.72 5.60
C LEU A 125 0.64 11.02 4.85
N GLY A 126 1.85 11.53 4.63
CA GLY A 126 2.09 12.78 3.88
C GLY A 126 1.55 12.71 2.45
N LEU A 127 1.79 11.59 1.76
CA LEU A 127 1.29 11.36 0.40
C LEU A 127 -0.24 11.23 0.36
N LEU A 128 -0.84 10.54 1.33
CA LEU A 128 -2.30 10.44 1.43
C LEU A 128 -2.93 11.81 1.76
N CYS A 129 -2.32 12.60 2.65
CA CYS A 129 -2.75 13.98 2.90
C CYS A 129 -2.64 14.84 1.64
N TRP A 130 -1.53 14.73 0.91
CA TRP A 130 -1.35 15.46 -0.35
C TRP A 130 -2.41 15.06 -1.39
N LEU A 131 -2.66 13.76 -1.54
CA LEU A 131 -3.73 13.26 -2.41
C LEU A 131 -5.11 13.83 -2.03
N GLY A 132 -5.41 13.88 -0.72
CA GLY A 132 -6.65 14.46 -0.21
C GLY A 132 -6.80 15.95 -0.53
N ASN A 133 -5.71 16.73 -0.36
CA ASN A 133 -5.71 18.16 -0.69
C ASN A 133 -5.83 18.40 -2.20
N LEU A 134 -5.11 17.64 -3.01
CA LEU A 134 -5.12 17.76 -4.48
C LEU A 134 -6.53 17.54 -5.05
N ASN A 135 -7.30 16.65 -4.44
CA ASN A 135 -8.64 16.27 -4.88
C ASN A 135 -9.75 16.92 -4.05
N TYR A 136 -9.45 17.91 -3.21
CA TYR A 136 -10.43 18.60 -2.36
C TYR A 136 -11.32 17.66 -1.54
N PHE A 137 -10.72 16.65 -0.89
CA PHE A 137 -11.47 15.69 -0.11
C PHE A 137 -12.09 16.34 1.13
N HIS A 138 -13.27 15.86 1.51
CA HIS A 138 -14.00 16.35 2.67
C HIS A 138 -13.18 16.11 3.98
N VAL A 139 -13.44 16.94 5.00
CA VAL A 139 -12.77 16.88 6.30
C VAL A 139 -12.81 15.48 6.95
N SER A 140 -13.88 14.69 6.71
CA SER A 140 -14.01 13.33 7.19
C SER A 140 -12.84 12.40 6.77
N TYR A 141 -12.30 12.61 5.57
CA TYR A 141 -11.12 11.87 5.10
C TYR A 141 -9.90 12.16 5.99
N PHE A 142 -9.64 13.41 6.31
CA PHE A 142 -8.50 13.80 7.16
C PHE A 142 -8.68 13.33 8.61
N LEU A 143 -9.92 13.31 9.13
CA LEU A 143 -10.20 12.73 10.44
C LEU A 143 -9.90 11.23 10.48
N MET A 144 -10.22 10.49 9.42
CA MET A 144 -9.87 9.08 9.31
C MET A 144 -8.35 8.87 9.19
N LEU A 145 -7.61 9.75 8.50
CA LEU A 145 -6.14 9.72 8.50
C LEU A 145 -5.57 10.00 9.90
N GLY A 146 -6.24 10.81 10.71
CA GLY A 146 -5.91 10.99 12.12
C GLY A 146 -5.99 9.69 12.91
N VAL A 147 -7.06 8.89 12.72
CA VAL A 147 -7.17 7.56 13.32
C VAL A 147 -6.08 6.61 12.83
N VAL A 148 -5.77 6.64 11.54
CA VAL A 148 -4.68 5.87 10.94
C VAL A 148 -3.33 6.20 11.60
N THR A 149 -3.09 7.47 11.93
CA THR A 149 -1.88 7.89 12.64
C THR A 149 -1.75 7.21 14.01
N LEU A 150 -2.88 7.00 14.73
CA LEU A 150 -2.86 6.28 16.01
C LEU A 150 -2.41 4.82 15.86
N PHE A 151 -2.81 4.15 14.78
CA PHE A 151 -2.31 2.80 14.48
C PHE A 151 -0.80 2.78 14.24
N PHE A 152 -0.26 3.75 13.53
CA PHE A 152 1.18 3.85 13.31
C PHE A 152 1.95 4.11 14.61
N ILE A 153 1.45 5.00 15.46
CA ILE A 153 2.04 5.23 16.81
C ILE A 153 2.03 3.95 17.63
N TYR A 154 0.94 3.19 17.59
CA TYR A 154 0.82 1.91 18.28
C TYR A 154 1.84 0.89 17.75
N GLN A 155 1.95 0.73 16.44
CA GLN A 155 2.93 -0.15 15.81
C GLN A 155 4.37 0.24 16.17
N CYS A 156 4.72 1.53 16.13
CA CYS A 156 6.05 2.02 16.52
C CYS A 156 6.40 1.67 17.98
N ARG A 157 5.40 1.70 18.88
CA ARG A 157 5.61 1.28 20.28
C ARG A 157 5.84 -0.21 20.41
N LEU A 158 5.10 -1.04 19.65
CA LEU A 158 5.24 -2.50 19.65
C LEU A 158 6.64 -2.91 19.20
N ILE A 159 7.09 -2.41 18.05
CA ILE A 159 8.37 -2.84 17.46
C ILE A 159 9.61 -2.30 18.18
N LYS A 160 9.44 -1.41 19.20
CA LYS A 160 10.53 -0.74 19.90
C LYS A 160 11.58 -1.71 20.46
N HIS A 161 11.13 -2.82 21.03
CA HIS A 161 12.00 -3.82 21.67
C HIS A 161 12.36 -4.99 20.76
N ARG A 162 11.92 -4.96 19.48
CA ARG A 162 12.21 -6.00 18.46
C ARG A 162 11.86 -7.42 18.88
N LYS A 163 10.91 -7.60 19.81
CA LYS A 163 10.42 -8.93 20.17
C LYS A 163 9.63 -9.51 18.99
N ARG A 164 9.86 -10.78 18.69
CA ARG A 164 9.25 -11.48 17.55
C ARG A 164 7.74 -11.37 17.55
N GLU A 165 7.09 -11.61 18.70
CA GLU A 165 5.64 -11.55 18.87
C GLU A 165 5.08 -10.14 18.68
N ASP A 166 5.79 -9.12 19.21
CA ASP A 166 5.38 -7.72 19.10
C ASP A 166 5.50 -7.23 17.63
N CYS A 167 6.56 -7.63 16.93
CA CYS A 167 6.75 -7.32 15.51
C CYS A 167 5.67 -7.99 14.65
N PHE A 168 5.30 -9.22 14.95
CA PHE A 168 4.22 -9.93 14.27
C PHE A 168 2.85 -9.26 14.53
N SER A 169 2.60 -8.85 15.77
CA SER A 169 1.38 -8.11 16.14
C SER A 169 1.30 -6.76 15.41
N ALA A 170 2.42 -6.04 15.27
CA ALA A 170 2.49 -4.80 14.51
C ALA A 170 2.19 -5.05 13.02
N PHE A 171 2.76 -6.11 12.43
CA PHE A 171 2.45 -6.52 11.06
C PHE A 171 0.96 -6.80 10.86
N LEU A 172 0.32 -7.59 11.74
CA LEU A 172 -1.10 -7.89 11.65
C LEU A 172 -1.99 -6.65 11.82
N ASN A 173 -1.56 -5.66 12.60
CA ASN A 173 -2.29 -4.41 12.81
C ASN A 173 -2.46 -3.60 11.51
N ASN A 174 -1.61 -3.84 10.47
CA ASN A 174 -1.75 -3.17 9.18
C ASN A 174 -3.05 -3.53 8.42
N ASN A 175 -3.74 -4.63 8.80
CA ASN A 175 -5.08 -4.93 8.28
C ASN A 175 -6.07 -3.81 8.63
N TYR A 176 -6.03 -3.30 9.86
CA TYR A 176 -6.88 -2.18 10.30
C TYR A 176 -6.52 -0.88 9.58
N PHE A 177 -5.23 -0.64 9.37
CA PHE A 177 -4.78 0.49 8.55
C PHE A 177 -5.39 0.44 7.15
N GLY A 178 -5.19 -0.67 6.42
CA GLY A 178 -5.71 -0.83 5.07
C GLY A 178 -7.23 -0.67 5.00
N MET A 179 -7.96 -1.26 5.97
CA MET A 179 -9.41 -1.14 6.07
C MET A 179 -9.85 0.31 6.30
N MET A 180 -9.18 1.06 7.19
CA MET A 180 -9.50 2.47 7.45
C MET A 180 -9.24 3.37 6.24
N VAL A 181 -8.14 3.16 5.53
CA VAL A 181 -7.85 3.90 4.28
C VAL A 181 -8.91 3.59 3.22
N PHE A 182 -9.31 2.33 3.09
CA PHE A 182 -10.39 1.94 2.18
C PHE A 182 -11.72 2.62 2.54
N VAL A 183 -12.11 2.59 3.82
CA VAL A 183 -13.34 3.25 4.30
C VAL A 183 -13.28 4.76 4.05
N ALA A 184 -12.14 5.41 4.27
CA ALA A 184 -11.96 6.83 4.00
C ALA A 184 -12.25 7.19 2.52
N HIS A 185 -11.77 6.37 1.58
CA HIS A 185 -12.04 6.54 0.15
C HIS A 185 -13.49 6.20 -0.21
N ALA A 186 -14.08 5.16 0.38
CA ALA A 186 -15.48 4.78 0.15
C ALA A 186 -16.45 5.85 0.64
N VAL A 187 -16.23 6.41 1.82
CA VAL A 187 -17.04 7.53 2.36
C VAL A 187 -16.98 8.74 1.43
N ARG A 188 -15.78 9.10 0.93
CA ARG A 188 -15.63 10.15 -0.09
C ARG A 188 -16.50 9.89 -1.32
N PHE A 189 -16.45 8.65 -1.84
CA PHE A 189 -17.21 8.29 -3.04
C PHE A 189 -18.72 8.46 -2.84
N ILE A 190 -19.23 8.04 -1.68
CA ILE A 190 -20.63 8.21 -1.29
C ILE A 190 -20.99 9.71 -1.21
N TYR A 191 -20.16 10.54 -0.57
CA TYR A 191 -20.36 11.99 -0.51
C TYR A 191 -20.38 12.64 -1.89
N SER A 192 -19.50 12.25 -2.79
CA SER A 192 -19.46 12.75 -4.17
C SER A 192 -20.75 12.43 -4.93
N ILE A 193 -21.26 11.21 -4.78
CA ILE A 193 -22.53 10.79 -5.39
C ILE A 193 -23.70 11.57 -4.79
N THR A 194 -23.81 11.65 -3.47
CA THR A 194 -24.92 12.36 -2.80
C THR A 194 -24.95 13.85 -3.16
N SER A 195 -23.81 14.50 -3.28
CA SER A 195 -23.75 15.91 -3.72
C SER A 195 -24.18 16.11 -5.17
N LEU A 196 -24.00 15.12 -6.05
CA LEU A 196 -24.47 15.16 -7.43
C LEU A 196 -25.98 14.98 -7.53
N TYR A 197 -26.57 14.08 -6.73
CA TYR A 197 -27.99 13.76 -6.79
C TYR A 197 -28.88 14.65 -5.90
N PHE A 198 -28.32 15.28 -4.83
CA PHE A 198 -29.05 16.14 -3.89
C PHE A 198 -28.39 17.52 -3.70
N PRO A 199 -28.22 18.34 -4.75
CA PRO A 199 -27.52 19.62 -4.62
C PRO A 199 -28.27 20.67 -3.74
N ARG A 200 -29.55 20.48 -3.41
CA ARG A 200 -30.35 21.45 -2.66
C ARG A 200 -30.22 21.41 -1.14
N TYR A 201 -29.63 20.37 -0.56
CA TYR A 201 -29.52 20.25 0.91
C TYR A 201 -28.19 20.78 1.48
N PHE A 202 -27.21 21.08 0.63
CA PHE A 202 -25.89 21.54 1.09
C PHE A 202 -25.70 23.06 1.12
N CYS A 203 -26.58 23.85 0.50
CA CYS A 203 -26.50 25.33 0.51
C CYS A 203 -27.20 26.02 1.70
N ALA A 204 -27.72 25.29 2.67
CA ALA A 204 -28.47 25.86 3.79
C ALA A 204 -27.73 25.90 5.13
N SER A 205 -26.43 25.57 5.18
CA SER A 205 -25.65 25.54 6.41
C SER A 205 -24.24 26.13 6.28
N SER A 206 -24.09 27.17 5.44
CA SER A 206 -22.88 28.02 5.47
C SER A 206 -23.23 29.42 5.96
#